data_1329d0b128e7cb5c5a9d689765b927b7
#
_entry.id   1329d0b128e7cb5c5a9d689765b927b7
#
_cell.length_a   1.000
_cell.length_b   1.000
_cell.length_c   1.000
_cell.angle_alpha   90.00
_cell.angle_beta   90.00
_cell.angle_gamma   90.00
#
_symmetry.space_group_name_H-M   'P 1'
#
loop_
_entity.id
_entity.type
_entity.pdbx_description
1 polymer ?
#
loop_
_entity_poly.entity_id
_entity_poly.type
_entity_poly.pdbx_seq_one_letter_code
_entity_poly.pdbx_strand_id
1 'polypeptide(L)'
;FDEVYQLAADMGGAGYIFTGENDADIMHNSATINLNMLDACHRRNIKSIFYSSSACMYPEHNQLDPDNPNCREDSAYPANPDSEYGWEKLFSERLYLAYNRNHGMNCRVARYHNIFGPEGTWQGGKEKAPAALCRKVAEAESGGQIEVWGDGLQTRSFLYIDECLEGTIRLLRSDFEGPVNIGSEEMISINGLAEMVIGISNKQIEINNIPGPLGVRGRNSHNDLIERQLGWRPSQP
;
A
#
# COMPACT_ATOMS: atom_id res chain seq x y z
N PHE A 1 -17.45 19.14 10.28
CA PHE A 1 -16.78 18.51 9.14
C PHE A 1 -17.81 17.77 8.31
N ASP A 2 -17.68 17.83 6.98
CA ASP A 2 -18.57 17.14 6.04
C ASP A 2 -17.92 15.88 5.46
N GLU A 3 -16.59 15.88 5.33
CA GLU A 3 -15.79 14.80 4.78
C GLU A 3 -14.67 14.42 5.76
N VAL A 4 -14.35 13.13 5.83
CA VAL A 4 -13.23 12.59 6.62
C VAL A 4 -12.38 11.68 5.74
N TYR A 5 -11.08 11.90 5.72
CA TYR A 5 -10.10 11.03 5.10
C TYR A 5 -9.38 10.24 6.20
N GLN A 6 -9.78 9.00 6.41
CA GLN A 6 -9.15 8.12 7.40
C GLN A 6 -7.93 7.44 6.77
N LEU A 7 -6.76 8.04 7.01
CA LEU A 7 -5.47 7.59 6.50
C LEU A 7 -4.54 7.10 7.62
N ALA A 8 -4.93 7.31 8.88
CA ALA A 8 -4.11 6.92 10.02
C ALA A 8 -4.09 5.40 10.21
N ALA A 9 -2.91 4.85 10.41
CA ALA A 9 -2.68 3.44 10.74
C ALA A 9 -1.32 3.29 11.43
N ASP A 10 -1.18 2.25 12.22
CA ASP A 10 0.15 1.80 12.64
C ASP A 10 0.71 0.90 11.54
N MET A 11 1.71 1.40 10.83
CA MET A 11 2.25 0.74 9.63
C MET A 11 3.71 1.14 9.38
N GLY A 12 4.35 0.39 8.50
CA GLY A 12 5.71 0.67 8.05
C GLY A 12 6.08 -0.09 6.79
N GLY A 13 7.36 -0.13 6.47
CA GLY A 13 7.93 -0.98 5.42
C GLY A 13 8.04 -2.45 5.85
N ALA A 14 8.67 -3.27 4.99
CA ALA A 14 8.79 -4.71 5.22
C ALA A 14 9.45 -5.07 6.55
N GLY A 15 10.46 -4.31 6.96
CA GLY A 15 11.14 -4.51 8.25
C GLY A 15 10.29 -4.26 9.49
N TYR A 16 9.17 -3.55 9.37
CA TYR A 16 8.23 -3.31 10.45
C TYR A 16 7.06 -4.31 10.44
N ILE A 17 6.58 -4.66 9.25
CA ILE A 17 5.34 -5.45 9.07
C ILE A 17 5.60 -6.97 9.13
N PHE A 18 6.77 -7.44 8.63
CA PHE A 18 7.01 -8.88 8.43
C PHE A 18 7.98 -9.51 9.43
N THR A 19 8.39 -8.80 10.48
CA THR A 19 9.27 -9.36 11.53
C THR A 19 8.52 -10.12 12.61
N GLY A 20 7.21 -9.90 12.74
CA GLY A 20 6.40 -10.43 13.84
C GLY A 20 6.52 -9.68 15.17
N GLU A 21 7.47 -8.75 15.28
CA GLU A 21 7.76 -8.03 16.53
C GLU A 21 6.69 -6.97 16.87
N ASN A 22 5.96 -6.49 15.86
CA ASN A 22 5.00 -5.39 15.98
C ASN A 22 3.55 -5.81 15.74
N ASP A 23 3.26 -7.09 15.55
CA ASP A 23 1.95 -7.60 15.13
C ASP A 23 0.83 -7.17 16.06
N ALA A 24 1.02 -7.33 17.36
CA ALA A 24 0.02 -6.95 18.37
C ALA A 24 -0.27 -5.44 18.35
N ASP A 25 0.75 -4.61 18.25
CA ASP A 25 0.62 -3.16 18.20
C ASP A 25 -0.06 -2.70 16.90
N ILE A 26 0.33 -3.26 15.76
CA ILE A 26 -0.27 -3.00 14.45
C ILE A 26 -1.78 -3.29 14.49
N MET A 27 -2.15 -4.49 14.94
CA MET A 27 -3.55 -4.92 15.06
C MET A 27 -4.34 -4.04 16.03
N HIS A 28 -3.83 -3.87 17.25
CA HIS A 28 -4.52 -3.12 18.29
C HIS A 28 -4.70 -1.65 17.91
N ASN A 29 -3.61 -0.98 17.53
CA ASN A 29 -3.63 0.45 17.27
C ASN A 29 -4.49 0.79 16.07
N SER A 30 -4.30 0.09 14.94
CA SER A 30 -5.04 0.36 13.71
C SER A 30 -6.53 0.03 13.85
N ALA A 31 -6.88 -1.11 14.45
CA ALA A 31 -8.28 -1.46 14.71
C ALA A 31 -8.95 -0.43 15.65
N THR A 32 -8.27 -0.02 16.72
CA THR A 32 -8.79 0.98 17.66
C THR A 32 -9.04 2.33 16.98
N ILE A 33 -8.12 2.79 16.12
CA ILE A 33 -8.30 4.01 15.33
C ILE A 33 -9.55 3.89 14.46
N ASN A 34 -9.71 2.81 13.71
CA ASN A 34 -10.82 2.61 12.78
C ASN A 34 -12.18 2.49 13.49
N LEU A 35 -12.24 1.75 14.59
CA LEU A 35 -13.45 1.62 15.41
C LEU A 35 -13.89 2.97 15.98
N ASN A 36 -12.98 3.73 16.57
CA ASN A 36 -13.27 5.04 17.15
C ASN A 36 -13.66 6.07 16.07
N MET A 37 -12.99 6.05 14.93
CA MET A 37 -13.27 6.99 13.85
C MET A 37 -14.65 6.76 13.23
N LEU A 38 -15.01 5.50 12.96
CA LEU A 38 -16.33 5.16 12.42
C LEU A 38 -17.45 5.52 13.38
N ASP A 39 -17.31 5.16 14.65
CA ASP A 39 -18.30 5.49 15.67
C ASP A 39 -18.47 7.02 15.84
N ALA A 40 -17.37 7.77 15.85
CA ALA A 40 -17.41 9.23 15.93
C ALA A 40 -18.08 9.86 14.68
N CYS A 41 -17.76 9.35 13.48
CA CYS A 41 -18.37 9.82 12.24
C CYS A 41 -19.86 9.52 12.19
N HIS A 42 -20.25 8.31 12.60
CA HIS A 42 -21.67 7.91 12.66
C HIS A 42 -22.47 8.79 13.61
N ARG A 43 -22.01 8.97 14.87
CA ARG A 43 -22.69 9.81 15.86
C ARG A 43 -22.77 11.28 15.46
N ARG A 44 -21.87 11.77 14.63
CA ARG A 44 -21.82 13.16 14.19
C ARG A 44 -22.46 13.39 12.82
N ASN A 45 -23.06 12.35 12.22
CA ASN A 45 -23.67 12.40 10.89
C ASN A 45 -22.73 12.96 9.82
N ILE A 46 -21.47 12.52 9.80
CA ILE A 46 -20.50 12.88 8.76
C ILE A 46 -21.02 12.38 7.42
N LYS A 47 -21.02 13.24 6.40
CA LYS A 47 -21.62 12.93 5.09
C LYS A 47 -20.83 11.88 4.30
N SER A 48 -19.48 11.95 4.35
CA SER A 48 -18.62 11.04 3.59
C SER A 48 -17.37 10.72 4.37
N ILE A 49 -16.96 9.46 4.33
CA ILE A 49 -15.71 9.02 4.91
C ILE A 49 -14.95 8.14 3.91
N PHE A 50 -13.69 8.49 3.67
CA PHE A 50 -12.75 7.69 2.91
C PHE A 50 -11.92 6.81 3.85
N TYR A 51 -11.72 5.55 3.50
CA TYR A 51 -10.82 4.63 4.19
C TYR A 51 -9.74 4.10 3.27
N SER A 52 -8.48 4.26 3.69
CA SER A 52 -7.33 3.65 3.03
C SER A 52 -7.11 2.22 3.49
N SER A 53 -7.68 1.26 2.77
CA SER A 53 -7.28 -0.14 2.82
C SER A 53 -5.93 -0.34 2.14
N SER A 54 -5.47 -1.56 1.98
CA SER A 54 -4.14 -1.86 1.45
C SER A 54 -4.16 -3.10 0.57
N ALA A 55 -3.26 -3.16 -0.41
CA ALA A 55 -2.99 -4.37 -1.17
C ALA A 55 -2.45 -5.54 -0.31
N CYS A 56 -1.96 -5.26 0.90
CA CYS A 56 -1.54 -6.30 1.85
C CYS A 56 -2.70 -7.17 2.34
N MET A 57 -3.96 -6.77 2.10
CA MET A 57 -5.13 -7.60 2.41
C MET A 57 -5.37 -8.74 1.41
N TYR A 58 -4.73 -8.69 0.22
CA TYR A 58 -4.87 -9.78 -0.77
C TYR A 58 -4.23 -11.07 -0.29
N PRO A 59 -4.80 -12.23 -0.67
CA PRO A 59 -4.26 -13.52 -0.28
C PRO A 59 -2.81 -13.73 -0.76
N GLU A 60 -1.97 -14.28 0.11
CA GLU A 60 -0.58 -14.60 -0.22
C GLU A 60 -0.47 -15.50 -1.46
N HIS A 61 -1.35 -16.51 -1.59
CA HIS A 61 -1.32 -17.46 -2.71
C HIS A 61 -1.56 -16.79 -4.09
N ASN A 62 -2.13 -15.60 -4.14
CA ASN A 62 -2.29 -14.81 -5.36
C ASN A 62 -1.02 -14.05 -5.75
N GLN A 63 0.02 -14.06 -4.92
CA GLN A 63 1.17 -13.20 -4.99
C GLN A 63 2.51 -13.97 -4.96
N LEU A 64 2.46 -15.28 -5.26
CA LEU A 64 3.63 -16.17 -5.27
C LEU A 64 4.45 -16.05 -6.57
N ASP A 65 3.80 -15.66 -7.67
CA ASP A 65 4.45 -15.43 -8.95
C ASP A 65 4.85 -13.96 -9.08
N PRO A 66 6.15 -13.64 -9.19
CA PRO A 66 6.59 -12.25 -9.33
C PRO A 66 6.19 -11.61 -10.66
N ASP A 67 5.95 -12.41 -11.69
CA ASP A 67 5.64 -11.91 -13.04
C ASP A 67 4.14 -11.79 -13.30
N ASN A 68 3.31 -12.53 -12.55
CA ASN A 68 1.87 -12.57 -12.76
C ASN A 68 1.07 -12.66 -11.44
N PRO A 69 1.19 -11.69 -10.53
CA PRO A 69 0.38 -11.65 -9.32
C PRO A 69 -1.09 -11.35 -9.66
N ASN A 70 -2.02 -11.90 -8.88
CA ASN A 70 -3.44 -11.63 -9.03
C ASN A 70 -3.98 -10.82 -7.84
N CYS A 71 -3.94 -9.50 -7.96
CA CYS A 71 -4.52 -8.57 -6.99
C CYS A 71 -5.75 -7.84 -7.55
N ARG A 72 -6.60 -8.55 -8.31
CA ARG A 72 -7.91 -8.03 -8.74
C ARG A 72 -8.84 -7.95 -7.54
N GLU A 73 -9.76 -6.99 -7.55
CA GLU A 73 -10.65 -6.76 -6.39
C GLU A 73 -11.49 -7.99 -6.02
N ASP A 74 -11.88 -8.79 -7.01
CA ASP A 74 -12.65 -10.01 -6.83
C ASP A 74 -11.82 -11.22 -6.35
N SER A 75 -10.48 -11.13 -6.38
CA SER A 75 -9.57 -12.18 -5.91
C SER A 75 -9.28 -12.14 -4.40
N ALA A 76 -9.90 -11.22 -3.68
CA ALA A 76 -9.66 -11.03 -2.24
C ALA A 76 -10.08 -12.23 -1.36
N TYR A 77 -10.91 -13.12 -1.90
CA TYR A 77 -11.41 -14.28 -1.16
C TYR A 77 -11.21 -15.59 -1.95
N PRO A 78 -10.91 -16.72 -1.25
CA PRO A 78 -10.79 -16.86 0.20
C PRO A 78 -9.60 -16.05 0.76
N ALA A 79 -9.83 -15.36 1.88
CA ALA A 79 -8.83 -14.48 2.48
C ALA A 79 -7.68 -15.28 3.11
N ASN A 80 -6.45 -14.82 2.83
CA ASN A 80 -5.22 -15.32 3.44
C ASN A 80 -4.09 -14.28 3.32
N PRO A 81 -4.25 -13.08 3.93
CA PRO A 81 -3.18 -12.08 3.96
C PRO A 81 -1.87 -12.62 4.53
N ASP A 82 -0.76 -12.09 4.05
CA ASP A 82 0.60 -12.51 4.42
C ASP A 82 1.11 -11.92 5.75
N SER A 83 0.30 -11.10 6.42
CA SER A 83 0.69 -10.38 7.64
C SER A 83 -0.50 -9.95 8.48
N GLU A 84 -0.29 -9.71 9.76
CA GLU A 84 -1.32 -9.16 10.66
C GLU A 84 -1.78 -7.76 10.22
N TYR A 85 -0.89 -6.98 9.63
CA TYR A 85 -1.28 -5.73 8.97
C TYR A 85 -2.33 -5.95 7.86
N GLY A 86 -2.15 -6.97 7.03
CA GLY A 86 -3.10 -7.33 5.98
C GLY A 86 -4.45 -7.78 6.55
N TRP A 87 -4.44 -8.56 7.62
CA TRP A 87 -5.66 -9.00 8.32
C TRP A 87 -6.42 -7.82 8.95
N GLU A 88 -5.71 -6.89 9.60
CA GLU A 88 -6.33 -5.68 10.13
C GLU A 88 -6.97 -4.83 9.03
N LYS A 89 -6.27 -4.63 7.92
CA LYS A 89 -6.79 -3.88 6.77
C LYS A 89 -8.06 -4.50 6.20
N LEU A 90 -8.10 -5.83 6.08
CA LEU A 90 -9.28 -6.56 5.64
C LEU A 90 -10.43 -6.46 6.66
N PHE A 91 -10.15 -6.59 7.95
CA PHE A 91 -11.14 -6.41 9.02
C PHE A 91 -11.75 -5.01 8.95
N SER A 92 -10.95 -3.99 8.90
CA SER A 92 -11.41 -2.59 8.84
C SER A 92 -12.18 -2.31 7.54
N GLU A 93 -11.72 -2.79 6.37
CA GLU A 93 -12.46 -2.69 5.12
C GLU A 93 -13.89 -3.24 5.27
N ARG A 94 -14.03 -4.44 5.82
CA ARG A 94 -15.34 -5.06 6.07
C ARG A 94 -16.19 -4.25 7.05
N LEU A 95 -15.56 -3.65 8.05
CA LEU A 95 -16.23 -2.80 9.03
C LEU A 95 -16.82 -1.54 8.37
N TYR A 96 -16.05 -0.82 7.55
CA TYR A 96 -16.52 0.35 6.80
C TYR A 96 -17.69 0.00 5.86
N LEU A 97 -17.60 -1.10 5.13
CA LEU A 97 -18.67 -1.59 4.26
C LEU A 97 -19.91 -2.04 5.05
N ALA A 98 -19.74 -2.54 6.28
CA ALA A 98 -20.87 -2.86 7.13
C ALA A 98 -21.61 -1.60 7.62
N TYR A 99 -20.89 -0.52 7.93
CA TYR A 99 -21.49 0.77 8.27
C TYR A 99 -22.26 1.38 7.09
N ASN A 100 -21.78 1.22 5.84
CA ASN A 100 -22.58 1.55 4.66
C ASN A 100 -23.92 0.82 4.68
N ARG A 101 -23.89 -0.51 4.77
CA ARG A 101 -25.11 -1.35 4.69
C ARG A 101 -26.07 -1.14 5.83
N ASN A 102 -25.58 -1.00 7.05
CA ASN A 102 -26.42 -1.03 8.25
C ASN A 102 -26.86 0.37 8.70
N HIS A 103 -26.06 1.39 8.41
CA HIS A 103 -26.28 2.76 8.89
C HIS A 103 -26.42 3.78 7.76
N GLY A 104 -26.31 3.36 6.50
CA GLY A 104 -26.37 4.27 5.35
C GLY A 104 -25.23 5.31 5.33
N MET A 105 -24.12 5.02 5.98
CA MET A 105 -22.95 5.90 5.94
C MET A 105 -22.32 5.87 4.56
N ASN A 106 -21.90 7.03 4.07
CA ASN A 106 -21.24 7.16 2.78
C ASN A 106 -19.73 6.88 2.92
N CYS A 107 -19.36 5.61 3.16
CA CYS A 107 -17.96 5.19 3.23
C CYS A 107 -17.45 4.83 1.83
N ARG A 108 -16.22 5.24 1.52
CA ARG A 108 -15.50 4.91 0.29
C ARG A 108 -14.21 4.20 0.64
N VAL A 109 -13.96 3.05 0.03
CA VAL A 109 -12.83 2.19 0.39
C VAL A 109 -11.91 2.02 -0.81
N ALA A 110 -10.62 2.36 -0.64
CA ALA A 110 -9.57 2.10 -1.62
C ALA A 110 -8.50 1.15 -1.06
N ARG A 111 -8.01 0.24 -1.90
CA ARG A 111 -6.85 -0.62 -1.64
C ARG A 111 -5.63 0.02 -2.28
N TYR A 112 -4.79 0.66 -1.47
CA TYR A 112 -3.58 1.31 -1.95
C TYR A 112 -2.47 0.31 -2.27
N HIS A 113 -1.84 0.49 -3.44
CA HIS A 113 -0.69 -0.29 -3.91
C HIS A 113 0.58 0.55 -3.93
N ASN A 114 1.41 0.41 -2.88
CA ASN A 114 2.76 1.00 -2.75
C ASN A 114 2.87 2.46 -3.21
N ILE A 115 2.18 3.33 -2.50
CA ILE A 115 2.26 4.76 -2.74
C ILE A 115 3.62 5.30 -2.32
N PHE A 116 4.22 6.16 -3.14
CA PHE A 116 5.49 6.83 -2.86
C PHE A 116 5.45 8.30 -3.28
N GLY A 117 6.36 9.10 -2.76
CA GLY A 117 6.47 10.52 -3.07
C GLY A 117 7.35 11.27 -2.08
N PRO A 118 7.53 12.58 -2.27
CA PRO A 118 8.26 13.42 -1.32
C PRO A 118 7.58 13.44 0.05
N GLU A 119 8.34 13.83 1.07
CA GLU A 119 7.89 13.95 2.48
C GLU A 119 7.51 12.62 3.15
N GLY A 120 7.70 11.48 2.46
CA GLY A 120 7.53 10.17 3.07
C GLY A 120 8.65 9.84 4.06
N THR A 121 8.38 8.92 4.99
CA THR A 121 9.40 8.39 5.92
C THR A 121 10.54 7.74 5.12
N TRP A 122 11.79 8.18 5.36
CA TRP A 122 12.98 7.74 4.64
C TRP A 122 14.04 7.10 5.55
N GLN A 123 13.85 7.14 6.87
CA GLN A 123 14.73 6.54 7.89
C GLN A 123 13.94 6.09 9.12
N GLY A 124 14.59 5.34 10.03
CA GLY A 124 14.00 4.95 11.32
C GLY A 124 13.26 3.62 11.30
N GLY A 125 13.40 2.80 10.26
CA GLY A 125 12.90 1.41 10.20
C GLY A 125 11.47 1.26 9.69
N LYS A 126 10.74 2.36 9.43
CA LYS A 126 9.38 2.35 8.85
C LYS A 126 9.34 2.76 7.38
N GLU A 127 10.50 3.07 6.78
CA GLU A 127 10.61 3.48 5.39
C GLU A 127 10.27 2.35 4.41
N LYS A 128 9.62 2.71 3.30
CA LYS A 128 9.34 1.79 2.19
C LYS A 128 10.49 1.73 1.19
N ALA A 129 10.50 0.72 0.33
CA ALA A 129 11.62 0.43 -0.59
C ALA A 129 12.11 1.64 -1.40
N PRO A 130 11.26 2.47 -2.05
CA PRO A 130 11.76 3.62 -2.82
C PRO A 130 12.55 4.60 -1.95
N ALA A 131 12.03 4.96 -0.79
CA ALA A 131 12.69 5.90 0.13
C ALA A 131 13.98 5.31 0.72
N ALA A 132 13.95 4.03 1.11
CA ALA A 132 15.11 3.31 1.65
C ALA A 132 16.24 3.24 0.61
N LEU A 133 15.93 2.90 -0.64
CA LEU A 133 16.93 2.81 -1.72
C LEU A 133 17.49 4.17 -2.09
N CYS A 134 16.64 5.20 -2.20
CA CYS A 134 17.12 6.57 -2.42
C CYS A 134 18.11 7.00 -1.32
N ARG A 135 17.79 6.76 -0.05
CA ARG A 135 18.71 7.06 1.06
C ARG A 135 20.00 6.28 0.97
N LYS A 136 19.92 4.95 0.80
CA LYS A 136 21.11 4.08 0.71
C LYS A 136 22.07 4.53 -0.41
N VAL A 137 21.52 4.83 -1.60
CA VAL A 137 22.30 5.33 -2.73
C VAL A 137 22.87 6.73 -2.47
N ALA A 138 22.09 7.61 -1.83
CA ALA A 138 22.56 8.95 -1.48
C ALA A 138 23.76 8.91 -0.52
N GLU A 139 23.70 8.03 0.50
CA GLU A 139 24.71 7.86 1.54
C GLU A 139 25.95 7.08 1.06
N ALA A 140 25.79 6.17 0.08
CA ALA A 140 26.91 5.38 -0.43
C ALA A 140 27.93 6.22 -1.21
N GLU A 141 29.23 5.93 -1.05
CA GLU A 141 30.29 6.47 -1.89
C GLU A 141 30.33 5.76 -3.25
N SER A 142 30.83 6.45 -4.28
CA SER A 142 31.05 5.82 -5.58
C SER A 142 32.17 4.76 -5.47
N GLY A 143 31.92 3.56 -6.01
CA GLY A 143 32.78 2.39 -5.81
C GLY A 143 32.38 1.53 -4.60
N GLY A 144 31.34 1.95 -3.84
CA GLY A 144 30.78 1.20 -2.71
C GLY A 144 29.65 0.28 -3.09
N GLN A 145 28.89 -0.19 -2.08
CA GLN A 145 27.76 -1.10 -2.26
C GLN A 145 26.57 -0.68 -1.40
N ILE A 146 25.37 -1.11 -1.82
CA ILE A 146 24.13 -1.02 -1.02
C ILE A 146 23.55 -2.42 -0.80
N GLU A 147 22.92 -2.62 0.35
CA GLU A 147 22.25 -3.88 0.69
C GLU A 147 20.79 -3.88 0.22
N VAL A 148 20.39 -4.97 -0.43
CA VAL A 148 19.01 -5.28 -0.82
C VAL A 148 18.60 -6.61 -0.19
N TRP A 149 17.44 -6.65 0.46
CA TRP A 149 16.94 -7.86 1.11
C TRP A 149 16.45 -8.88 0.10
N GLY A 150 16.84 -10.15 0.31
CA GLY A 150 16.51 -11.29 -0.53
C GLY A 150 17.29 -11.33 -1.82
N ASP A 151 16.75 -12.01 -2.82
CA ASP A 151 17.33 -12.10 -4.16
C ASP A 151 17.08 -10.85 -5.02
N GLY A 152 16.27 -9.91 -4.54
CA GLY A 152 15.92 -8.69 -5.25
C GLY A 152 14.99 -8.90 -6.46
N LEU A 153 14.52 -10.13 -6.71
CA LEU A 153 13.65 -10.48 -7.84
C LEU A 153 12.16 -10.32 -7.53
N GLN A 154 11.80 -10.07 -6.26
CA GLN A 154 10.42 -9.74 -5.92
C GLN A 154 10.00 -8.45 -6.62
N THR A 155 8.80 -8.46 -7.20
CA THR A 155 8.27 -7.34 -8.00
C THR A 155 7.23 -6.55 -7.24
N ARG A 156 7.21 -5.24 -7.49
CA ARG A 156 6.21 -4.31 -6.97
C ARG A 156 5.85 -3.29 -8.04
N SER A 157 4.63 -2.81 -7.99
CA SER A 157 4.27 -1.56 -8.66
C SER A 157 4.31 -0.40 -7.67
N PHE A 158 4.60 0.80 -8.15
CA PHE A 158 4.66 2.00 -7.34
C PHE A 158 3.84 3.11 -7.98
N LEU A 159 2.99 3.77 -7.19
CA LEU A 159 2.15 4.88 -7.65
C LEU A 159 2.63 6.18 -7.01
N TYR A 160 2.86 7.20 -7.85
CA TYR A 160 3.24 8.52 -7.35
C TYR A 160 2.08 9.18 -6.59
N ILE A 161 2.42 9.93 -5.55
CA ILE A 161 1.44 10.48 -4.59
C ILE A 161 0.37 11.36 -5.24
N ASP A 162 0.71 12.17 -6.24
CA ASP A 162 -0.25 13.07 -6.88
C ASP A 162 -1.37 12.31 -7.58
N GLU A 163 -1.06 11.19 -8.26
CA GLU A 163 -2.06 10.33 -8.87
C GLU A 163 -2.88 9.57 -7.81
N CYS A 164 -2.25 9.16 -6.70
CA CYS A 164 -2.98 8.59 -5.57
C CYS A 164 -4.00 9.57 -4.99
N LEU A 165 -3.62 10.84 -4.84
CA LEU A 165 -4.52 11.90 -4.37
C LEU A 165 -5.68 12.12 -5.34
N GLU A 166 -5.41 12.14 -6.63
CA GLU A 166 -6.46 12.28 -7.65
C GLU A 166 -7.46 11.13 -7.59
N GLY A 167 -6.97 9.87 -7.60
CA GLY A 167 -7.83 8.69 -7.48
C GLY A 167 -8.66 8.68 -6.20
N THR A 168 -8.06 9.06 -5.07
CA THR A 168 -8.72 9.16 -3.78
C THR A 168 -9.86 10.18 -3.78
N ILE A 169 -9.62 11.38 -4.30
CA ILE A 169 -10.63 12.44 -4.38
C ILE A 169 -11.77 12.04 -5.32
N ARG A 170 -11.45 11.44 -6.48
CA ARG A 170 -12.45 10.95 -7.42
C ARG A 170 -13.34 9.88 -6.77
N LEU A 171 -12.75 8.92 -6.05
CA LEU A 171 -13.50 7.88 -5.35
C LEU A 171 -14.42 8.47 -4.27
N LEU A 172 -13.90 9.36 -3.40
CA LEU A 172 -14.71 9.95 -2.33
C LEU A 172 -15.91 10.72 -2.88
N ARG A 173 -15.77 11.37 -4.02
CA ARG A 173 -16.83 12.17 -4.66
C ARG A 173 -17.74 11.39 -5.61
N SER A 174 -17.49 10.09 -5.78
CA SER A 174 -18.32 9.21 -6.60
C SER A 174 -19.41 8.54 -5.78
N ASP A 175 -20.34 7.87 -6.48
CA ASP A 175 -21.33 7.00 -5.86
C ASP A 175 -20.82 5.56 -5.66
N PHE A 176 -19.60 5.26 -6.08
CA PHE A 176 -19.02 3.94 -5.96
C PHE A 176 -18.41 3.71 -4.57
N GLU A 177 -18.92 2.74 -3.83
CA GLU A 177 -18.48 2.47 -2.45
C GLU A 177 -17.05 1.86 -2.39
N GLY A 178 -16.65 1.15 -3.43
CA GLY A 178 -15.47 0.31 -3.40
C GLY A 178 -15.80 -1.12 -2.88
N PRO A 179 -14.79 -1.90 -2.47
CA PRO A 179 -13.37 -1.56 -2.54
C PRO A 179 -12.84 -1.49 -3.96
N VAL A 180 -11.86 -0.62 -4.20
CA VAL A 180 -11.20 -0.47 -5.49
C VAL A 180 -9.70 -0.26 -5.31
N ASN A 181 -8.91 -0.83 -6.23
CA ASN A 181 -7.49 -0.60 -6.26
C ASN A 181 -7.15 0.83 -6.68
N ILE A 182 -6.19 1.44 -5.97
CA ILE A 182 -5.51 2.66 -6.40
C ILE A 182 -4.01 2.36 -6.40
N GLY A 183 -3.44 2.18 -7.59
CA GLY A 183 -2.07 1.77 -7.78
C GLY A 183 -1.64 1.76 -9.24
N SER A 184 -0.35 1.60 -9.50
CA SER A 184 0.18 1.39 -10.84
C SER A 184 0.11 -0.10 -11.24
N GLU A 185 -0.05 -0.37 -12.53
CA GLU A 185 0.05 -1.72 -13.11
C GLU A 185 1.48 -2.10 -13.45
N GLU A 186 2.35 -1.11 -13.66
CA GLU A 186 3.73 -1.32 -14.03
C GLU A 186 4.54 -1.91 -12.88
N MET A 187 5.15 -3.05 -13.13
CA MET A 187 5.96 -3.76 -12.14
C MET A 187 7.45 -3.57 -12.39
N ILE A 188 8.19 -3.44 -11.30
CA ILE A 188 9.65 -3.45 -11.29
C ILE A 188 10.15 -4.38 -10.18
N SER A 189 11.25 -5.11 -10.43
CA SER A 189 11.93 -5.85 -9.37
C SER A 189 12.63 -4.89 -8.40
N ILE A 190 12.87 -5.32 -7.17
CA ILE A 190 13.56 -4.46 -6.20
C ILE A 190 15.02 -4.18 -6.62
N ASN A 191 15.70 -5.14 -7.27
CA ASN A 191 17.01 -4.87 -7.88
C ASN A 191 16.88 -3.86 -9.03
N GLY A 192 15.88 -3.97 -9.91
CA GLY A 192 15.64 -3.01 -10.98
C GLY A 192 15.34 -1.60 -10.46
N LEU A 193 14.59 -1.48 -9.36
CA LEU A 193 14.39 -0.20 -8.69
C LEU A 193 15.71 0.37 -8.13
N ALA A 194 16.54 -0.48 -7.52
CA ALA A 194 17.86 -0.08 -7.02
C ALA A 194 18.78 0.39 -8.17
N GLU A 195 18.83 -0.35 -9.27
CA GLU A 195 19.57 0.02 -10.49
C GLU A 195 19.12 1.37 -11.06
N MET A 196 17.82 1.62 -11.09
CA MET A 196 17.26 2.90 -11.53
C MET A 196 17.74 4.05 -10.64
N VAL A 197 17.66 3.90 -9.32
CA VAL A 197 18.13 4.94 -8.36
C VAL A 197 19.64 5.16 -8.48
N ILE A 198 20.44 4.08 -8.64
CA ILE A 198 21.88 4.17 -8.89
C ILE A 198 22.16 4.93 -10.18
N GLY A 199 21.46 4.61 -11.27
CA GLY A 199 21.59 5.31 -12.56
C GLY A 199 21.31 6.81 -12.45
N ILE A 200 20.26 7.21 -11.73
CA ILE A 200 19.92 8.62 -11.48
C ILE A 200 21.02 9.33 -10.68
N SER A 201 21.66 8.64 -9.73
CA SER A 201 22.71 9.23 -8.89
C SER A 201 24.03 9.50 -9.63
N ASN A 202 24.23 8.90 -10.80
CA ASN A 202 25.51 8.88 -11.53
C ASN A 202 26.70 8.31 -10.73
N LYS A 203 26.44 7.52 -9.68
CA LYS A 203 27.46 6.82 -8.88
C LYS A 203 27.69 5.41 -9.42
N GLN A 204 28.89 4.86 -9.18
CA GLN A 204 29.17 3.44 -9.39
C GLN A 204 28.93 2.71 -8.06
N ILE A 205 27.82 2.00 -7.93
CA ILE A 205 27.44 1.32 -6.69
C ILE A 205 27.03 -0.11 -7.04
N GLU A 206 27.52 -1.09 -6.27
CA GLU A 206 27.15 -2.49 -6.40
C GLU A 206 25.95 -2.81 -5.50
N ILE A 207 25.09 -3.74 -5.97
CA ILE A 207 23.98 -4.27 -5.18
C ILE A 207 24.45 -5.54 -4.50
N ASN A 208 24.38 -5.57 -3.16
CA ASN A 208 24.66 -6.73 -2.34
C ASN A 208 23.35 -7.32 -1.80
N ASN A 209 22.93 -8.47 -2.34
CA ASN A 209 21.72 -9.15 -1.88
C ASN A 209 21.99 -9.91 -0.58
N ILE A 210 21.25 -9.59 0.49
CA ILE A 210 21.39 -10.17 1.82
C ILE A 210 20.07 -10.79 2.32
N PRO A 211 20.11 -11.77 3.23
CA PRO A 211 18.90 -12.28 3.88
C PRO A 211 18.09 -11.15 4.57
N GLY A 212 16.76 -11.22 4.48
CA GLY A 212 15.88 -10.23 5.12
C GLY A 212 14.40 -10.50 4.82
N PRO A 213 13.48 -9.75 5.45
CA PRO A 213 12.05 -9.91 5.23
C PRO A 213 11.65 -9.47 3.82
N LEU A 214 11.00 -10.37 3.07
CA LEU A 214 10.65 -10.17 1.66
C LEU A 214 9.18 -9.78 1.45
N GLY A 215 8.27 -10.31 2.29
CA GLY A 215 6.85 -10.34 1.99
C GLY A 215 6.55 -11.21 0.77
N VAL A 216 5.51 -10.88 0.03
CA VAL A 216 5.10 -11.63 -1.18
C VAL A 216 6.06 -11.46 -2.35
N ARG A 217 6.04 -12.40 -3.30
CA ARG A 217 6.92 -12.39 -4.48
C ARG A 217 6.51 -11.35 -5.52
N GLY A 218 5.21 -11.16 -5.78
CA GLY A 218 4.71 -10.20 -6.75
C GLY A 218 3.50 -9.44 -6.24
N ARG A 219 3.42 -8.14 -6.53
CA ARG A 219 2.25 -7.31 -6.21
C ARG A 219 2.14 -6.12 -7.14
N ASN A 220 1.02 -6.03 -7.87
CA ASN A 220 0.65 -4.87 -8.67
C ASN A 220 -0.83 -4.53 -8.52
N SER A 221 -1.24 -3.38 -9.00
CA SER A 221 -2.64 -3.01 -9.14
C SER A 221 -3.22 -3.59 -10.42
N HIS A 222 -4.53 -3.84 -10.43
CA HIS A 222 -5.34 -4.00 -11.63
C HIS A 222 -6.32 -2.84 -11.66
N ASN A 223 -6.31 -2.06 -12.73
CA ASN A 223 -7.02 -0.77 -12.80
C ASN A 223 -8.31 -0.82 -13.65
N ASP A 224 -8.74 -2.01 -14.12
CA ASP A 224 -9.97 -2.16 -14.91
C ASP A 224 -11.22 -1.69 -14.15
N LEU A 225 -11.28 -1.95 -12.84
CA LEU A 225 -12.44 -1.58 -12.04
C LEU A 225 -12.52 -0.07 -11.83
N ILE A 226 -11.42 0.57 -11.45
CA ILE A 226 -11.40 2.02 -11.22
C ILE A 226 -11.67 2.78 -12.53
N GLU A 227 -11.11 2.34 -13.65
CA GLU A 227 -11.37 2.94 -14.95
C GLU A 227 -12.85 2.83 -15.34
N ARG A 228 -13.45 1.67 -15.17
CA ARG A 228 -14.88 1.44 -15.48
C ARG A 228 -15.82 2.25 -14.58
N GLN A 229 -15.48 2.39 -13.28
CA GLN A 229 -16.34 3.05 -12.29
C GLN A 229 -16.14 4.57 -12.24
N LEU A 230 -14.90 5.04 -12.41
CA LEU A 230 -14.55 6.45 -12.22
C LEU A 230 -14.07 7.14 -13.50
N GLY A 231 -13.95 6.42 -14.62
CA GLY A 231 -13.43 6.97 -15.88
C GLY A 231 -11.99 7.47 -15.75
N TRP A 232 -11.20 6.85 -14.85
CA TRP A 232 -9.84 7.28 -14.54
C TRP A 232 -8.94 6.08 -14.26
N ARG A 233 -7.69 6.21 -14.64
CA ARG A 233 -6.58 5.32 -14.26
C ARG A 233 -5.29 6.11 -14.15
N PRO A 234 -4.29 5.67 -13.38
CA PRO A 234 -2.97 6.29 -13.38
C PRO A 234 -2.36 6.34 -14.78
N SER A 235 -1.66 7.42 -15.06
CA SER A 235 -1.09 7.72 -16.38
C SER A 235 0.43 7.84 -16.37
N GLN A 236 1.04 7.96 -15.20
CA GLN A 236 2.49 8.06 -15.03
C GLN A 236 3.05 6.71 -14.60
N PRO A 237 4.04 6.18 -15.33
CA PRO A 237 4.69 4.93 -14.99
C PRO A 237 5.56 5.05 -13.74
#